data_d321be79616d84118ee33756776d3853
#
_entry.id   d321be79616d84118ee33756776d3853
#
_cell.length_a   1.000
_cell.length_b   1.000
_cell.length_c   1.000
_cell.angle_alpha   90.00
_cell.angle_beta   90.00
_cell.angle_gamma   90.00
#
_symmetry.space_group_name_H-M   'P 1'
#
loop_
_entity.id
_entity.type
_entity.pdbx_description
1 polymer ?
#
loop_
_entity_poly.entity_id
_entity_poly.type
_entity_poly.pdbx_seq_one_letter_code
_entity_poly.pdbx_strand_id
1 'polypeptide(L)'
;MGALPKKKDFDEFTSSATRIGGESVRTLSNEGTDITDTKKFELVPVFSVVSGPEKGRVISLSGRMIVGRSKNCEIPISDPSCSRQHALFEVQAGKVFVEDLKSTNGVKVNGVRIIAKYELSEGDRVQLGDLTIVRFGYMPRGEANIQQDFYQRATRDGLTNSYNRKSFEEAFDREVAHCVRNKRGMGLLMFDIDHFKKINDTHGHAAGDEVLKKVAEAVQGLIRAEDFFARIGGEEFALLTRNEGLDSLKILGERIRALIEELSIETDGKTLKVSISVGVSFMGEEGQPLEKKTLYSQADSALYKAKNSGRNKVCCFEGA
;
A
#
# COMPACT_ATOMS: atom_id res chain seq x y z
N MET A 1 45.69 16.97 26.60
CA MET A 1 46.39 17.78 25.59
C MET A 1 46.69 16.90 24.41
N GLY A 2 45.99 17.08 23.32
CA GLY A 2 46.12 16.32 22.09
C GLY A 2 45.19 16.95 21.06
N ALA A 3 45.75 17.75 20.16
CA ALA A 3 45.07 18.68 19.27
C ALA A 3 44.25 17.98 18.17
N LEU A 4 43.12 18.59 17.83
CA LEU A 4 42.30 18.29 16.64
C LEU A 4 43.07 18.68 15.36
N PRO A 5 43.01 17.88 14.27
CA PRO A 5 43.54 18.28 12.97
C PRO A 5 42.58 19.26 12.27
N LYS A 6 43.20 20.25 11.66
CA LYS A 6 42.60 21.37 10.94
C LYS A 6 42.03 20.93 9.58
N LYS A 7 40.90 21.52 9.23
CA LYS A 7 40.32 21.66 7.89
C LYS A 7 41.40 22.09 6.88
N LYS A 8 41.67 21.24 5.87
CA LYS A 8 42.21 21.63 4.55
C LYS A 8 41.95 20.53 3.54
N ASP A 9 41.67 20.97 2.30
CA ASP A 9 41.73 20.26 1.03
C ASP A 9 40.46 19.47 0.63
N PHE A 10 39.43 20.21 0.22
CA PHE A 10 38.44 19.81 -0.76
C PHE A 10 38.07 21.00 -1.66
N ASP A 11 39.03 21.47 -2.42
CA ASP A 11 38.83 22.35 -3.56
C ASP A 11 39.91 21.98 -4.59
N GLU A 12 39.53 21.12 -5.53
CA GLU A 12 40.18 21.02 -6.86
C GLU A 12 39.51 19.87 -7.67
N PHE A 13 38.35 20.17 -8.24
CA PHE A 13 37.88 19.52 -9.46
C PHE A 13 36.93 20.47 -10.18
N THR A 14 37.49 21.57 -10.65
CA THR A 14 36.81 22.40 -11.65
C THR A 14 37.73 22.54 -12.85
N SER A 15 37.12 22.19 -13.99
CA SER A 15 37.40 22.79 -15.30
C SER A 15 38.75 22.49 -15.97
N SER A 16 38.71 21.61 -16.95
CA SER A 16 39.49 21.82 -18.16
C SER A 16 38.65 21.41 -19.38
N ALA A 17 37.90 22.36 -19.89
CA ALA A 17 37.38 22.30 -21.24
C ALA A 17 38.48 22.77 -22.20
N THR A 18 39.20 21.85 -22.80
CA THR A 18 40.18 22.14 -23.89
C THR A 18 39.42 22.14 -25.20
N ARG A 19 39.30 23.31 -25.81
CA ARG A 19 38.95 23.43 -27.24
C ARG A 19 40.08 22.86 -28.07
N ILE A 20 39.79 21.84 -28.88
CA ILE A 20 40.63 21.45 -29.99
C ILE A 20 39.82 21.62 -31.28
N GLY A 21 40.50 22.30 -32.22
CA GLY A 21 39.99 22.80 -33.48
C GLY A 21 39.57 21.73 -34.48
N GLY A 22 38.93 22.20 -35.52
CA GLY A 22 38.21 21.45 -36.52
C GLY A 22 39.07 20.47 -37.31
N GLU A 23 38.45 19.34 -37.56
CA GLU A 23 38.72 18.50 -38.73
C GLU A 23 37.42 17.85 -39.19
N SER A 24 37.17 18.01 -40.48
CA SER A 24 36.04 17.46 -41.21
C SER A 24 36.02 15.94 -41.16
N VAL A 25 35.03 15.36 -40.51
CA VAL A 25 34.77 13.92 -40.63
C VAL A 25 33.83 13.70 -41.82
N ARG A 26 34.34 12.95 -42.77
CA ARG A 26 33.63 12.47 -43.96
C ARG A 26 32.39 11.69 -43.56
N THR A 27 31.26 12.12 -44.05
CA THR A 27 29.97 11.41 -44.04
C THR A 27 30.12 10.08 -44.78
N LEU A 28 30.03 8.99 -44.06
CA LEU A 28 29.65 7.69 -44.64
C LEU A 28 28.12 7.64 -44.65
N SER A 29 27.56 7.78 -45.85
CA SER A 29 26.15 7.51 -46.14
C SER A 29 25.89 6.03 -45.95
N ASN A 30 25.21 5.65 -44.87
CA ASN A 30 24.48 4.41 -44.79
C ASN A 30 22.97 4.74 -44.79
N GLU A 31 22.32 4.26 -45.81
CA GLU A 31 20.85 4.30 -45.94
C GLU A 31 20.18 3.61 -44.76
N GLY A 32 19.17 4.26 -44.23
CA GLY A 32 18.14 3.57 -43.48
C GLY A 32 18.07 3.92 -42.01
N THR A 33 16.95 4.52 -41.72
CA THR A 33 16.28 4.83 -40.46
C THR A 33 16.64 6.17 -39.83
N ASP A 34 15.89 7.16 -40.27
CA ASP A 34 15.71 8.43 -39.55
C ASP A 34 15.17 8.13 -38.12
N ILE A 35 16.08 7.96 -37.15
CA ILE A 35 15.71 7.96 -35.74
C ILE A 35 15.75 9.41 -35.23
N THR A 36 15.00 10.27 -35.88
CA THR A 36 14.70 11.62 -35.38
C THR A 36 13.26 11.71 -34.90
N ASP A 37 12.73 10.67 -34.29
CA ASP A 37 11.53 10.79 -33.45
C ASP A 37 12.00 11.20 -32.04
N THR A 38 12.42 12.46 -31.89
CA THR A 38 12.48 13.11 -30.58
C THR A 38 11.03 13.27 -30.10
N LYS A 39 10.39 12.15 -29.72
CA LYS A 39 9.19 12.19 -28.90
C LYS A 39 9.55 13.05 -27.70
N LYS A 40 9.06 14.28 -27.68
CA LYS A 40 9.04 15.13 -26.50
C LYS A 40 8.41 14.27 -25.41
N PHE A 41 9.21 13.70 -24.52
CA PHE A 41 8.70 12.94 -23.39
C PHE A 41 7.83 13.88 -22.57
N GLU A 42 6.52 13.64 -22.58
CA GLU A 42 5.58 14.40 -21.77
C GLU A 42 5.93 14.19 -20.31
N LEU A 43 6.53 15.21 -19.68
CA LEU A 43 6.81 15.20 -18.25
C LEU A 43 5.51 15.41 -17.49
N VAL A 44 5.24 14.55 -16.53
CA VAL A 44 4.10 14.66 -15.64
C VAL A 44 4.58 14.89 -14.21
N PRO A 45 3.88 15.71 -13.41
CA PRO A 45 4.19 15.87 -12.01
C PRO A 45 3.85 14.58 -11.27
N VAL A 46 4.76 14.17 -10.37
CA VAL A 46 4.63 12.93 -9.59
C VAL A 46 4.99 13.12 -8.14
N PHE A 47 4.42 12.30 -7.30
CA PHE A 47 4.93 12.02 -5.97
C PHE A 47 5.60 10.64 -5.94
N SER A 48 6.79 10.59 -5.38
CA SER A 48 7.45 9.36 -4.97
C SER A 48 7.34 9.22 -3.47
N VAL A 49 6.68 8.18 -2.98
CA VAL A 49 6.56 7.91 -1.53
C VAL A 49 7.91 7.44 -1.00
N VAL A 50 8.57 8.28 -0.20
CA VAL A 50 9.92 8.01 0.34
C VAL A 50 9.90 7.43 1.74
N SER A 51 8.80 7.61 2.48
CA SER A 51 8.58 7.03 3.81
C SER A 51 7.10 6.71 4.03
N GLY A 52 6.82 5.78 4.92
CA GLY A 52 5.47 5.37 5.30
C GLY A 52 5.09 3.98 4.78
N PRO A 53 3.82 3.58 5.00
CA PRO A 53 3.32 2.24 4.64
C PRO A 53 3.45 1.91 3.15
N GLU A 54 3.36 2.91 2.30
CA GLU A 54 3.37 2.77 0.84
C GLU A 54 4.70 3.21 0.20
N LYS A 55 5.82 3.11 0.94
CA LYS A 55 7.15 3.46 0.44
C LYS A 55 7.46 2.78 -0.90
N GLY A 56 7.94 3.57 -1.86
CA GLY A 56 8.24 3.13 -3.23
C GLY A 56 7.09 3.34 -4.22
N ARG A 57 5.88 3.68 -3.77
CA ARG A 57 4.78 4.03 -4.66
C ARG A 57 5.06 5.34 -5.38
N VAL A 58 4.81 5.37 -6.69
CA VAL A 58 4.79 6.59 -7.52
C VAL A 58 3.35 6.94 -7.83
N ILE A 59 3.00 8.21 -7.74
CA ILE A 59 1.65 8.73 -7.94
C ILE A 59 1.73 9.89 -8.91
N SER A 60 1.12 9.75 -10.08
CA SER A 60 0.99 10.85 -11.04
C SER A 60 -0.06 11.85 -10.57
N LEU A 61 0.25 13.14 -10.69
CA LEU A 61 -0.65 14.21 -10.27
C LEU A 61 -1.34 14.82 -11.48
N SER A 62 -2.63 15.13 -11.33
CA SER A 62 -3.43 15.81 -12.37
C SER A 62 -4.61 16.55 -11.75
N GLY A 63 -4.95 17.72 -12.29
CA GLY A 63 -6.11 18.48 -11.84
C GLY A 63 -6.11 18.74 -10.32
N ARG A 64 -7.22 18.47 -9.67
CA ARG A 64 -7.40 18.58 -8.21
C ARG A 64 -7.51 17.19 -7.60
N MET A 65 -6.67 16.88 -6.63
CA MET A 65 -6.60 15.56 -5.99
C MET A 65 -6.52 15.73 -4.48
N ILE A 66 -7.48 15.17 -3.77
CA ILE A 66 -7.46 15.10 -2.31
C ILE A 66 -6.65 13.88 -1.92
N VAL A 67 -5.71 14.08 -0.99
CA VAL A 67 -4.97 13.01 -0.33
C VAL A 67 -5.47 12.84 1.09
N GLY A 68 -5.59 11.61 1.54
CA GLY A 68 -6.00 11.33 2.91
C GLY A 68 -6.23 9.85 3.16
N ARG A 69 -6.61 9.53 4.40
CA ARG A 69 -6.85 8.15 4.82
C ARG A 69 -8.18 7.58 4.30
N SER A 70 -9.09 8.41 3.81
CA SER A 70 -10.34 7.92 3.23
C SER A 70 -10.10 7.22 1.90
N LYS A 71 -10.75 6.07 1.68
CA LYS A 71 -10.77 5.38 0.38
C LYS A 71 -11.42 6.20 -0.74
N ASN A 72 -12.21 7.20 -0.37
CA ASN A 72 -12.89 8.10 -1.31
C ASN A 72 -11.99 9.27 -1.77
N CYS A 73 -10.76 9.37 -1.27
CA CYS A 73 -9.79 10.33 -1.78
C CYS A 73 -9.21 9.85 -3.12
N GLU A 74 -8.85 10.77 -4.01
CA GLU A 74 -8.14 10.46 -5.26
C GLU A 74 -6.79 9.80 -4.98
N ILE A 75 -6.17 10.19 -3.85
CA ILE A 75 -4.92 9.58 -3.36
C ILE A 75 -5.16 9.02 -1.94
N PRO A 76 -5.69 7.80 -1.83
CA PRO A 76 -5.82 7.16 -0.52
C PRO A 76 -4.43 6.77 0.01
N ILE A 77 -4.19 7.05 1.31
CA ILE A 77 -2.96 6.72 2.03
C ILE A 77 -3.28 5.90 3.28
N SER A 78 -2.60 4.77 3.42
CA SER A 78 -2.78 3.83 4.53
C SER A 78 -2.07 4.26 5.84
N ASP A 79 -1.80 5.55 6.02
CA ASP A 79 -1.21 6.11 7.24
C ASP A 79 -2.32 6.50 8.23
N PRO A 80 -2.46 5.84 9.39
CA PRO A 80 -3.51 6.14 10.36
C PRO A 80 -3.38 7.52 11.02
N SER A 81 -2.20 8.15 10.98
CA SER A 81 -1.98 9.52 11.42
C SER A 81 -2.44 10.56 10.39
N CYS A 82 -2.75 10.13 9.17
CA CYS A 82 -3.38 10.95 8.15
C CYS A 82 -4.86 11.18 8.46
N SER A 83 -5.35 12.40 8.30
CA SER A 83 -6.79 12.72 8.37
C SER A 83 -7.54 12.07 7.21
N ARG A 84 -8.87 11.87 7.35
CA ARG A 84 -9.72 11.29 6.29
C ARG A 84 -9.57 12.05 4.97
N GLN A 85 -9.57 13.38 5.01
CA GLN A 85 -9.13 14.28 3.97
C GLN A 85 -8.04 15.14 4.60
N HIS A 86 -6.80 15.05 4.09
CA HIS A 86 -5.63 15.63 4.77
C HIS A 86 -5.13 16.87 4.05
N ALA A 87 -4.91 16.74 2.76
CA ALA A 87 -4.42 17.84 1.91
C ALA A 87 -5.07 17.80 0.52
N LEU A 88 -5.10 18.96 -0.12
CA LEU A 88 -5.48 19.12 -1.53
C LEU A 88 -4.20 19.40 -2.32
N PHE A 89 -3.99 18.63 -3.38
CA PHE A 89 -3.01 18.95 -4.43
C PHE A 89 -3.73 19.47 -5.66
N GLU A 90 -3.17 20.49 -6.26
CA GLU A 90 -3.75 21.11 -7.44
C GLU A 90 -2.68 21.38 -8.49
N VAL A 91 -2.89 20.85 -9.70
CA VAL A 91 -2.02 21.07 -10.85
C VAL A 91 -2.63 22.19 -11.71
N GLN A 92 -1.97 23.34 -11.80
CA GLN A 92 -2.39 24.51 -12.56
C GLN A 92 -1.25 25.05 -13.40
N ALA A 93 -1.44 25.19 -14.71
CA ALA A 93 -0.45 25.76 -15.64
C ALA A 93 0.98 25.16 -15.48
N GLY A 94 1.07 23.84 -15.25
CA GLY A 94 2.34 23.13 -15.07
C GLY A 94 2.96 23.26 -13.68
N LYS A 95 2.36 23.99 -12.75
CA LYS A 95 2.76 24.11 -11.37
C LYS A 95 1.90 23.25 -10.48
N VAL A 96 2.45 22.80 -9.35
CA VAL A 96 1.74 22.00 -8.35
C VAL A 96 1.67 22.76 -7.03
N PHE A 97 0.48 22.82 -6.49
CA PHE A 97 0.20 23.47 -5.22
C PHE A 97 -0.29 22.44 -4.20
N VAL A 98 0.02 22.67 -2.93
CA VAL A 98 -0.51 21.92 -1.79
C VAL A 98 -1.20 22.85 -0.81
N GLU A 99 -2.34 22.38 -0.27
CA GLU A 99 -3.11 23.07 0.76
C GLU A 99 -3.52 22.08 1.85
N ASP A 100 -3.35 22.46 3.12
CA ASP A 100 -3.78 21.66 4.27
C ASP A 100 -5.31 21.80 4.46
N LEU A 101 -6.04 20.71 4.41
CA LEU A 101 -7.49 20.67 4.61
C LEU A 101 -7.88 20.64 6.11
N LYS A 102 -7.20 21.40 6.93
CA LYS A 102 -7.37 21.45 8.40
C LYS A 102 -7.14 20.07 9.03
N SER A 103 -6.10 19.40 8.56
CA SER A 103 -5.73 18.09 9.04
C SER A 103 -5.28 18.13 10.51
N THR A 104 -5.42 17.02 11.22
CA THR A 104 -5.07 16.91 12.65
C THR A 104 -3.57 17.19 12.88
N ASN A 105 -2.71 16.63 12.05
CA ASN A 105 -1.26 16.74 12.21
C ASN A 105 -0.62 17.86 11.34
N GLY A 106 -1.41 18.46 10.45
CA GLY A 106 -0.95 19.47 9.50
C GLY A 106 -0.10 18.90 8.38
N VAL A 107 0.09 19.70 7.34
CA VAL A 107 1.00 19.43 6.23
C VAL A 107 2.31 20.15 6.45
N LYS A 108 3.45 19.46 6.25
CA LYS A 108 4.77 20.10 6.31
C LYS A 108 5.47 19.95 4.96
N VAL A 109 6.08 21.04 4.49
CA VAL A 109 6.97 21.02 3.31
C VAL A 109 8.38 21.28 3.80
N ASN A 110 9.30 20.35 3.48
CA ASN A 110 10.70 20.38 3.94
C ASN A 110 10.85 20.56 5.45
N GLY A 111 9.93 19.95 6.24
CA GLY A 111 9.91 20.04 7.70
C GLY A 111 9.19 21.26 8.27
N VAL A 112 8.80 22.23 7.45
CA VAL A 112 8.08 23.44 7.87
C VAL A 112 6.58 23.28 7.64
N ARG A 113 5.77 23.52 8.68
CA ARG A 113 4.31 23.46 8.56
C ARG A 113 3.80 24.60 7.67
N ILE A 114 2.99 24.28 6.68
CA ILE A 114 2.33 25.28 5.84
C ILE A 114 1.04 25.76 6.53
N ILE A 115 0.75 27.06 6.36
CA ILE A 115 -0.47 27.70 6.89
C ILE A 115 -1.38 28.25 5.78
N ALA A 116 -0.93 28.19 4.54
CA ALA A 116 -1.64 28.63 3.36
C ALA A 116 -1.27 27.72 2.18
N LYS A 117 -1.94 27.90 1.05
CA LYS A 117 -1.61 27.22 -0.20
C LYS A 117 -0.15 27.49 -0.57
N TYR A 118 0.61 26.43 -0.83
CA TYR A 118 2.05 26.45 -1.08
C TYR A 118 2.36 25.90 -2.47
N GLU A 119 3.17 26.59 -3.27
CA GLU A 119 3.65 26.12 -4.57
C GLU A 119 4.86 25.20 -4.35
N LEU A 120 4.77 23.96 -4.83
CA LEU A 120 5.83 22.97 -4.71
C LEU A 120 6.91 23.19 -5.76
N SER A 121 8.16 23.07 -5.32
CA SER A 121 9.34 23.00 -6.17
C SER A 121 9.84 21.58 -6.31
N GLU A 122 10.47 21.24 -7.42
CA GLU A 122 11.05 19.91 -7.63
C GLU A 122 12.03 19.54 -6.53
N GLY A 123 11.88 18.34 -5.97
CA GLY A 123 12.66 17.88 -4.83
C GLY A 123 12.01 18.10 -3.47
N ASP A 124 10.96 18.95 -3.39
CA ASP A 124 10.27 19.21 -2.12
C ASP A 124 9.74 17.92 -1.49
N ARG A 125 9.88 17.82 -0.17
CA ARG A 125 9.37 16.73 0.65
C ARG A 125 8.12 17.20 1.37
N VAL A 126 6.99 16.57 1.07
CA VAL A 126 5.71 16.84 1.71
C VAL A 126 5.42 15.73 2.72
N GLN A 127 5.34 16.09 3.99
CA GLN A 127 4.93 15.18 5.07
C GLN A 127 3.42 15.27 5.27
N LEU A 128 2.77 14.09 5.20
CA LEU A 128 1.34 13.88 5.35
C LEU A 128 1.11 12.93 6.55
N GLY A 129 0.74 13.50 7.70
CA GLY A 129 0.72 12.75 8.96
C GLY A 129 2.12 12.50 9.53
N ASP A 130 2.27 11.44 10.33
CA ASP A 130 3.52 11.17 11.06
C ASP A 130 4.48 10.25 10.29
N LEU A 131 3.96 9.36 9.45
CA LEU A 131 4.75 8.30 8.81
C LEU A 131 5.03 8.59 7.34
N THR A 132 4.08 9.21 6.64
CA THR A 132 4.12 9.35 5.20
C THR A 132 4.84 10.61 4.77
N ILE A 133 5.90 10.44 3.99
CA ILE A 133 6.61 11.53 3.32
C ILE A 133 6.64 11.21 1.83
N VAL A 134 6.20 12.15 1.01
CA VAL A 134 6.30 12.09 -0.44
C VAL A 134 7.31 13.13 -0.93
N ARG A 135 8.05 12.78 -1.99
CA ARG A 135 8.93 13.72 -2.70
C ARG A 135 8.27 14.12 -4.01
N PHE A 136 8.13 15.40 -4.22
CA PHE A 136 7.64 15.97 -5.47
C PHE A 136 8.72 16.00 -6.55
N GLY A 137 8.33 15.76 -7.81
CA GLY A 137 9.20 15.88 -8.96
C GLY A 137 8.44 15.73 -10.28
N TYR A 138 9.17 15.77 -11.38
CA TYR A 138 8.64 15.50 -12.71
C TYR A 138 9.29 14.25 -13.29
N MET A 139 8.51 13.49 -14.06
CA MET A 139 8.96 12.23 -14.65
C MET A 139 8.29 12.04 -16.01
N PRO A 140 8.97 11.42 -17.00
CA PRO A 140 8.30 11.01 -18.22
C PRO A 140 7.07 10.14 -17.91
N ARG A 141 5.93 10.43 -18.54
CA ARG A 141 4.66 9.69 -18.31
C ARG A 141 4.84 8.18 -18.42
N GLY A 142 5.60 7.72 -19.42
CA GLY A 142 5.88 6.29 -19.60
C GLY A 142 6.65 5.69 -18.43
N GLU A 143 7.63 6.40 -17.90
CA GLU A 143 8.40 5.95 -16.73
C GLU A 143 7.54 5.93 -15.46
N ALA A 144 6.70 6.95 -15.25
CA ALA A 144 5.78 6.99 -14.12
C ALA A 144 4.83 5.77 -14.13
N ASN A 145 4.27 5.42 -15.29
CA ASN A 145 3.41 4.26 -15.45
C ASN A 145 4.16 2.95 -15.17
N ILE A 146 5.38 2.81 -15.71
CA ILE A 146 6.22 1.62 -15.47
C ILE A 146 6.53 1.46 -13.99
N GLN A 147 6.92 2.52 -13.29
CA GLN A 147 7.22 2.47 -11.86
C GLN A 147 5.97 2.13 -11.03
N GLN A 148 4.81 2.68 -11.41
CA GLN A 148 3.53 2.35 -10.78
C GLN A 148 3.17 0.88 -10.98
N ASP A 149 3.34 0.35 -12.18
CA ASP A 149 3.10 -1.07 -12.49
C ASP A 149 4.04 -1.98 -11.71
N PHE A 150 5.33 -1.64 -11.63
CA PHE A 150 6.29 -2.39 -10.81
C PHE A 150 5.88 -2.41 -9.33
N TYR A 151 5.48 -1.26 -8.79
CA TYR A 151 4.99 -1.20 -7.41
C TYR A 151 3.78 -2.09 -7.20
N GLN A 152 2.79 -2.03 -8.10
CA GLN A 152 1.58 -2.87 -8.02
C GLN A 152 1.94 -4.36 -8.05
N ARG A 153 2.74 -4.80 -9.03
CA ARG A 153 3.18 -6.21 -9.14
C ARG A 153 4.01 -6.68 -7.95
N ALA A 154 4.82 -5.80 -7.36
CA ALA A 154 5.63 -6.12 -6.19
C ALA A 154 4.83 -6.26 -4.91
N THR A 155 3.69 -5.55 -4.80
CA THR A 155 2.94 -5.42 -3.54
C THR A 155 1.57 -6.08 -3.55
N ARG A 156 0.99 -6.35 -4.73
CA ARG A 156 -0.36 -6.89 -4.87
C ARG A 156 -0.37 -8.33 -5.40
N ASP A 157 -1.42 -9.05 -5.07
CA ASP A 157 -1.78 -10.33 -5.71
C ASP A 157 -2.41 -10.04 -7.09
N GLY A 158 -1.87 -10.66 -8.12
CA GLY A 158 -2.26 -10.38 -9.51
C GLY A 158 -3.69 -10.78 -9.87
N LEU A 159 -4.33 -11.65 -9.09
CA LEU A 159 -5.69 -12.09 -9.32
C LEU A 159 -6.72 -11.24 -8.57
N THR A 160 -6.48 -11.00 -7.28
CA THR A 160 -7.45 -10.41 -6.35
C THR A 160 -7.23 -8.93 -6.08
N ASN A 161 -6.09 -8.38 -6.53
CA ASN A 161 -5.66 -7.01 -6.23
C ASN A 161 -5.59 -6.67 -4.72
N SER A 162 -5.71 -7.66 -3.83
CA SER A 162 -5.36 -7.53 -2.43
C SER A 162 -3.83 -7.45 -2.28
N TYR A 163 -3.31 -7.10 -1.10
CA TYR A 163 -1.87 -7.21 -0.90
C TYR A 163 -1.42 -8.68 -1.03
N ASN A 164 -0.18 -8.90 -1.50
CA ASN A 164 0.39 -10.23 -1.58
C ASN A 164 1.02 -10.66 -0.23
N ARG A 165 1.39 -11.93 -0.11
CA ARG A 165 2.00 -12.51 1.09
C ARG A 165 3.26 -11.76 1.55
N LYS A 166 4.14 -11.36 0.62
CA LYS A 166 5.36 -10.62 0.97
C LYS A 166 5.03 -9.28 1.62
N SER A 167 4.12 -8.53 1.03
CA SER A 167 3.68 -7.24 1.59
C SER A 167 2.98 -7.40 2.95
N PHE A 168 2.25 -8.52 3.14
CA PHE A 168 1.65 -8.86 4.43
C PHE A 168 2.71 -9.07 5.52
N GLU A 169 3.76 -9.85 5.23
CA GLU A 169 4.84 -10.10 6.19
C GLU A 169 5.55 -8.81 6.60
N GLU A 170 5.86 -7.95 5.63
CA GLU A 170 6.49 -6.65 5.87
C GLU A 170 5.58 -5.69 6.65
N ALA A 171 4.28 -5.69 6.33
CA ALA A 171 3.30 -4.89 7.07
C ALA A 171 3.14 -5.39 8.49
N PHE A 172 3.07 -6.69 8.70
CA PHE A 172 2.94 -7.31 10.01
C PHE A 172 4.10 -6.89 10.92
N ASP A 173 5.35 -6.97 10.44
CA ASP A 173 6.53 -6.56 11.22
C ASP A 173 6.47 -5.09 11.61
N ARG A 174 6.06 -4.20 10.67
CA ARG A 174 5.88 -2.77 10.96
C ARG A 174 4.79 -2.50 11.99
N GLU A 175 3.65 -3.20 11.86
CA GLU A 175 2.50 -3.02 12.76
C GLU A 175 2.81 -3.48 14.17
N VAL A 176 3.47 -4.63 14.33
CA VAL A 176 3.94 -5.11 15.65
C VAL A 176 4.86 -4.07 16.28
N ALA A 177 5.88 -3.59 15.55
CA ALA A 177 6.80 -2.57 16.06
C ALA A 177 6.09 -1.26 16.42
N HIS A 178 5.05 -0.87 15.67
CA HIS A 178 4.24 0.31 15.96
C HIS A 178 3.41 0.12 17.22
N CYS A 179 2.72 -1.01 17.36
CA CYS A 179 1.84 -1.30 18.50
C CYS A 179 2.65 -1.43 19.81
N VAL A 180 3.81 -2.08 19.76
CA VAL A 180 4.72 -2.17 20.91
C VAL A 180 5.17 -0.77 21.38
N ARG A 181 5.60 0.10 20.46
CA ARG A 181 6.03 1.47 20.82
C ARG A 181 4.92 2.31 21.43
N ASN A 182 3.71 2.15 20.91
CA ASN A 182 2.57 2.99 21.30
C ASN A 182 1.68 2.33 22.35
N LYS A 183 2.07 1.16 22.89
CA LYS A 183 1.29 0.37 23.87
C LYS A 183 -0.15 0.17 23.40
N ARG A 184 -0.33 -0.29 22.17
CA ARG A 184 -1.62 -0.51 21.54
C ARG A 184 -1.80 -1.97 21.17
N GLY A 185 -3.04 -2.43 21.19
CA GLY A 185 -3.39 -3.76 20.74
C GLY A 185 -3.38 -3.89 19.21
N MET A 186 -3.27 -5.14 18.76
CA MET A 186 -3.29 -5.53 17.37
C MET A 186 -4.12 -6.80 17.20
N GLY A 187 -4.98 -6.81 16.20
CA GLY A 187 -5.79 -7.95 15.81
C GLY A 187 -5.31 -8.56 14.48
N LEU A 188 -5.44 -9.87 14.41
CA LEU A 188 -5.25 -10.65 13.19
C LEU A 188 -6.48 -11.52 12.95
N LEU A 189 -7.09 -11.38 11.77
CA LEU A 189 -8.08 -12.30 11.26
C LEU A 189 -7.45 -13.10 10.12
N MET A 190 -7.51 -14.40 10.18
CA MET A 190 -7.16 -15.31 9.08
C MET A 190 -8.43 -16.01 8.63
N PHE A 191 -8.63 -16.10 7.32
CA PHE A 191 -9.79 -16.79 6.78
C PHE A 191 -9.50 -17.51 5.46
N ASP A 192 -10.31 -18.52 5.21
CA ASP A 192 -10.14 -19.46 4.13
C ASP A 192 -11.52 -19.75 3.52
N ILE A 193 -11.58 -19.88 2.21
CA ILE A 193 -12.84 -20.16 1.50
C ILE A 193 -13.17 -21.63 1.67
N ASP A 194 -14.30 -21.89 2.30
CA ASP A 194 -14.76 -23.24 2.59
C ASP A 194 -14.96 -24.05 1.30
N HIS A 195 -14.41 -25.26 1.27
CA HIS A 195 -14.57 -26.20 0.15
C HIS A 195 -14.07 -25.66 -1.21
N PHE A 196 -13.12 -24.74 -1.24
CA PHE A 196 -12.63 -24.11 -2.47
C PHE A 196 -12.13 -25.11 -3.51
N LYS A 197 -11.43 -26.17 -3.07
CA LYS A 197 -11.02 -27.26 -3.97
C LYS A 197 -12.23 -27.89 -4.67
N LYS A 198 -13.34 -28.14 -3.95
CA LYS A 198 -14.55 -28.70 -4.56
C LYS A 198 -15.16 -27.76 -5.60
N ILE A 199 -15.07 -26.45 -5.39
CA ILE A 199 -15.52 -25.45 -6.38
C ILE A 199 -14.69 -25.60 -7.66
N ASN A 200 -13.36 -25.64 -7.55
CA ASN A 200 -12.47 -25.84 -8.68
C ASN A 200 -12.73 -27.17 -9.41
N ASP A 201 -12.87 -28.24 -8.65
CA ASP A 201 -13.10 -29.59 -9.21
C ASP A 201 -14.47 -29.71 -9.95
N THR A 202 -15.48 -28.94 -9.49
CA THR A 202 -16.86 -29.02 -10.04
C THR A 202 -17.12 -27.99 -11.14
N HIS A 203 -16.53 -26.79 -11.04
CA HIS A 203 -16.84 -25.63 -11.90
C HIS A 203 -15.63 -25.13 -12.69
N GLY A 204 -14.45 -25.75 -12.50
CA GLY A 204 -13.21 -25.34 -13.15
C GLY A 204 -12.48 -24.19 -12.44
N HIS A 205 -11.19 -24.03 -12.77
CA HIS A 205 -10.34 -23.00 -12.15
C HIS A 205 -10.79 -21.57 -12.44
N ALA A 206 -11.39 -21.31 -13.61
CA ALA A 206 -11.92 -19.99 -13.95
C ALA A 206 -13.04 -19.55 -12.98
N ALA A 207 -13.90 -20.48 -12.57
CA ALA A 207 -14.93 -20.21 -11.57
C ALA A 207 -14.32 -19.97 -10.18
N GLY A 208 -13.29 -20.72 -9.80
CA GLY A 208 -12.55 -20.50 -8.58
C GLY A 208 -11.85 -19.13 -8.56
N ASP A 209 -11.26 -18.73 -9.67
CA ASP A 209 -10.64 -17.40 -9.81
C ASP A 209 -11.65 -16.27 -9.63
N GLU A 210 -12.87 -16.43 -10.17
CA GLU A 210 -13.93 -15.44 -9.99
C GLU A 210 -14.43 -15.39 -8.54
N VAL A 211 -14.51 -16.53 -7.86
CA VAL A 211 -14.80 -16.60 -6.42
C VAL A 211 -13.75 -15.83 -5.62
N LEU A 212 -12.47 -16.05 -5.88
CA LEU A 212 -11.39 -15.35 -5.19
C LEU A 212 -11.46 -13.83 -5.39
N LYS A 213 -11.73 -13.37 -6.62
CA LYS A 213 -11.91 -11.94 -6.92
C LYS A 213 -13.08 -11.34 -6.15
N LYS A 214 -14.25 -11.98 -6.23
CA LYS A 214 -15.47 -11.48 -5.59
C LYS A 214 -15.38 -11.45 -4.08
N VAL A 215 -14.78 -12.46 -3.46
CA VAL A 215 -14.49 -12.47 -2.02
C VAL A 215 -13.55 -11.32 -1.65
N ALA A 216 -12.46 -11.13 -2.40
CA ALA A 216 -11.52 -10.05 -2.12
C ALA A 216 -12.15 -8.66 -2.29
N GLU A 217 -12.92 -8.42 -3.36
CA GLU A 217 -13.65 -7.18 -3.61
C GLU A 217 -14.61 -6.85 -2.46
N ALA A 218 -15.40 -7.85 -2.01
CA ALA A 218 -16.36 -7.67 -0.92
C ALA A 218 -15.67 -7.29 0.39
N VAL A 219 -14.59 -7.99 0.76
CA VAL A 219 -13.83 -7.68 1.98
C VAL A 219 -13.20 -6.29 1.88
N GLN A 220 -12.55 -5.96 0.76
CA GLN A 220 -11.93 -4.65 0.55
C GLN A 220 -12.96 -3.49 0.63
N GLY A 221 -14.20 -3.73 0.22
CA GLY A 221 -15.30 -2.77 0.36
C GLY A 221 -15.74 -2.53 1.81
N LEU A 222 -15.63 -3.55 2.67
CA LEU A 222 -16.11 -3.53 4.05
C LEU A 222 -15.12 -2.95 5.05
N ILE A 223 -13.82 -3.26 4.90
CA ILE A 223 -12.76 -2.89 5.85
C ILE A 223 -12.36 -1.42 5.74
N ARG A 224 -11.64 -0.90 6.74
CA ARG A 224 -11.14 0.47 6.75
C ARG A 224 -9.93 0.62 5.82
N ALA A 225 -9.58 1.86 5.48
CA ALA A 225 -8.40 2.13 4.62
C ALA A 225 -7.06 1.83 5.32
N GLU A 226 -7.03 1.94 6.66
CA GLU A 226 -5.88 1.63 7.50
C GLU A 226 -5.72 0.14 7.79
N ASP A 227 -6.73 -0.69 7.53
CA ASP A 227 -6.65 -2.13 7.68
C ASP A 227 -5.81 -2.72 6.54
N PHE A 228 -4.99 -3.70 6.85
CA PHE A 228 -4.11 -4.31 5.87
C PHE A 228 -4.63 -5.70 5.48
N PHE A 229 -5.22 -5.79 4.30
CA PHE A 229 -5.84 -7.01 3.77
C PHE A 229 -4.99 -7.64 2.68
N ALA A 230 -4.68 -8.92 2.81
CA ALA A 230 -3.79 -9.64 1.91
C ALA A 230 -4.30 -11.05 1.60
N ARG A 231 -3.95 -11.56 0.41
CA ARG A 231 -4.01 -12.97 0.07
C ARG A 231 -2.66 -13.60 0.40
N ILE A 232 -2.67 -14.59 1.31
CA ILE A 232 -1.45 -15.20 1.87
C ILE A 232 -1.22 -16.63 1.36
N GLY A 233 -2.22 -17.23 0.75
CA GLY A 233 -2.20 -18.59 0.20
C GLY A 233 -3.13 -18.72 -0.99
N GLY A 234 -3.39 -19.95 -1.43
CA GLY A 234 -4.30 -20.25 -2.55
C GLY A 234 -5.69 -19.68 -2.35
N GLU A 235 -6.36 -20.09 -1.28
CA GLU A 235 -7.70 -19.65 -0.86
C GLU A 235 -7.69 -18.92 0.48
N GLU A 236 -6.49 -18.58 1.00
CA GLU A 236 -6.27 -18.01 2.33
C GLU A 236 -6.02 -16.51 2.26
N PHE A 237 -6.69 -15.80 3.14
CA PHE A 237 -6.55 -14.35 3.30
C PHE A 237 -6.24 -14.00 4.76
N ALA A 238 -5.60 -12.84 4.95
CA ALA A 238 -5.31 -12.29 6.26
C ALA A 238 -5.65 -10.80 6.33
N LEU A 239 -6.10 -10.36 7.48
CA LEU A 239 -6.45 -8.98 7.77
C LEU A 239 -5.80 -8.55 9.09
N LEU A 240 -4.91 -7.55 9.02
CA LEU A 240 -4.35 -6.90 10.19
C LEU A 240 -5.17 -5.66 10.52
N THR A 241 -5.50 -5.49 11.81
CA THR A 241 -6.24 -4.34 12.32
C THR A 241 -5.55 -3.76 13.54
N ARG A 242 -5.80 -2.48 13.83
CA ARG A 242 -5.26 -1.78 14.99
C ARG A 242 -6.36 -1.46 16.00
N ASN A 243 -6.00 -1.43 17.29
CA ASN A 243 -6.83 -0.93 18.40
C ASN A 243 -8.21 -1.55 18.55
N GLU A 244 -8.38 -2.78 18.10
CA GLU A 244 -9.63 -3.48 18.28
C GLU A 244 -9.45 -4.48 19.45
N GLY A 245 -10.35 -4.47 20.41
CA GLY A 245 -10.43 -5.57 21.38
C GLY A 245 -10.96 -6.84 20.71
N LEU A 246 -10.81 -7.97 21.35
CA LEU A 246 -11.21 -9.27 20.79
C LEU A 246 -12.68 -9.31 20.37
N ASP A 247 -13.57 -8.69 21.13
CA ASP A 247 -15.01 -8.62 20.80
C ASP A 247 -15.27 -7.83 19.50
N SER A 248 -14.58 -6.70 19.33
CA SER A 248 -14.70 -5.91 18.09
C SER A 248 -14.20 -6.67 16.88
N LEU A 249 -13.11 -7.45 17.03
CA LEU A 249 -12.58 -8.31 15.98
C LEU A 249 -13.53 -9.46 15.64
N LYS A 250 -14.16 -10.06 16.64
CA LYS A 250 -15.19 -11.07 16.44
C LYS A 250 -16.37 -10.51 15.64
N ILE A 251 -16.84 -9.33 16.00
CA ILE A 251 -17.92 -8.63 15.25
C ILE A 251 -17.49 -8.36 13.81
N LEU A 252 -16.25 -7.90 13.58
CA LEU A 252 -15.71 -7.70 12.24
C LEU A 252 -15.65 -9.01 11.46
N GLY A 253 -15.15 -10.07 12.07
CA GLY A 253 -15.11 -11.41 11.48
C GLY A 253 -16.49 -11.92 11.07
N GLU A 254 -17.51 -11.77 11.93
CA GLU A 254 -18.89 -12.16 11.62
C GLU A 254 -19.50 -11.31 10.49
N ARG A 255 -19.20 -10.01 10.45
CA ARG A 255 -19.64 -9.14 9.33
C ARG A 255 -19.02 -9.57 8.01
N ILE A 256 -17.73 -9.93 7.99
CA ILE A 256 -17.06 -10.44 6.79
C ILE A 256 -17.69 -11.78 6.39
N ARG A 257 -17.84 -12.70 7.33
CA ARG A 257 -18.44 -14.02 7.11
C ARG A 257 -19.85 -13.91 6.50
N ALA A 258 -20.71 -13.13 7.13
CA ALA A 258 -22.08 -12.92 6.69
C ALA A 258 -22.14 -12.28 5.29
N LEU A 259 -21.30 -11.27 5.04
CA LEU A 259 -21.19 -10.64 3.72
C LEU A 259 -20.84 -11.66 2.63
N ILE A 260 -19.88 -12.56 2.90
CA ILE A 260 -19.45 -13.58 1.93
C ILE A 260 -20.56 -14.62 1.72
N GLU A 261 -21.23 -15.06 2.78
CA GLU A 261 -22.34 -16.03 2.68
C GLU A 261 -23.51 -15.49 1.82
N GLU A 262 -23.75 -14.18 1.86
CA GLU A 262 -24.78 -13.50 1.08
C GLU A 262 -24.38 -13.30 -0.39
N LEU A 263 -23.09 -13.35 -0.73
CA LEU A 263 -22.64 -13.15 -2.11
C LEU A 263 -23.30 -14.13 -3.07
N SER A 264 -23.70 -13.59 -4.21
CA SER A 264 -24.10 -14.35 -5.38
C SER A 264 -23.08 -14.14 -6.48
N ILE A 265 -22.32 -15.18 -6.81
CA ILE A 265 -21.19 -15.08 -7.74
C ILE A 265 -21.61 -15.73 -9.04
N GLU A 266 -21.80 -14.90 -10.07
CA GLU A 266 -22.18 -15.38 -11.40
C GLU A 266 -20.93 -15.83 -12.16
N THR A 267 -20.98 -17.08 -12.64
CA THR A 267 -19.92 -17.67 -13.48
C THR A 267 -20.50 -18.71 -14.41
N ASP A 268 -20.18 -18.65 -15.70
CA ASP A 268 -20.65 -19.57 -16.76
C ASP A 268 -22.18 -19.83 -16.73
N GLY A 269 -22.96 -18.77 -16.47
CA GLY A 269 -24.45 -18.89 -16.40
C GLY A 269 -24.99 -19.60 -15.17
N LYS A 270 -24.13 -19.82 -14.14
CA LYS A 270 -24.51 -20.38 -12.84
C LYS A 270 -24.22 -19.40 -11.72
N THR A 271 -25.06 -19.42 -10.70
CA THR A 271 -24.85 -18.66 -9.47
C THR A 271 -24.20 -19.55 -8.43
N LEU A 272 -23.01 -19.20 -7.98
CA LEU A 272 -22.31 -19.90 -6.90
C LEU A 272 -22.52 -19.18 -5.56
N LYS A 273 -22.68 -19.98 -4.50
CA LYS A 273 -22.66 -19.54 -3.11
C LYS A 273 -21.43 -20.12 -2.43
N VAL A 274 -20.75 -19.29 -1.64
CA VAL A 274 -19.56 -19.67 -0.90
C VAL A 274 -19.65 -19.24 0.55
N SER A 275 -18.90 -19.87 1.41
CA SER A 275 -18.73 -19.45 2.80
C SER A 275 -17.24 -19.39 3.15
N ILE A 276 -16.92 -18.80 4.28
CA ILE A 276 -15.57 -18.72 4.82
C ILE A 276 -15.55 -19.18 6.27
N SER A 277 -14.44 -19.81 6.66
CA SER A 277 -14.08 -20.02 8.06
C SER A 277 -13.10 -18.92 8.49
N VAL A 278 -13.27 -18.36 9.68
CA VAL A 278 -12.46 -17.24 10.19
C VAL A 278 -11.86 -17.59 11.54
N GLY A 279 -10.55 -17.42 11.65
CA GLY A 279 -9.81 -17.49 12.92
C GLY A 279 -9.37 -16.09 13.36
N VAL A 280 -9.61 -15.75 14.60
CA VAL A 280 -9.34 -14.41 15.17
C VAL A 280 -8.39 -14.53 16.33
N SER A 281 -7.34 -13.70 16.33
CA SER A 281 -6.47 -13.51 17.49
C SER A 281 -6.28 -12.02 17.77
N PHE A 282 -6.02 -11.71 19.03
CA PHE A 282 -5.75 -10.36 19.51
C PHE A 282 -4.64 -10.40 20.55
N MET A 283 -3.72 -9.46 20.46
CA MET A 283 -2.66 -9.26 21.46
C MET A 283 -2.48 -7.77 21.74
N GLY A 284 -2.01 -7.45 22.93
CA GLY A 284 -1.67 -6.08 23.32
C GLY A 284 -2.50 -5.54 24.48
N GLU A 285 -3.12 -6.41 25.29
CA GLU A 285 -3.62 -6.05 26.61
C GLU A 285 -2.44 -5.74 27.54
N GLU A 286 -2.67 -4.90 28.56
CA GLU A 286 -1.62 -4.48 29.50
C GLU A 286 -0.89 -5.72 30.08
N GLY A 287 0.42 -5.77 29.85
CA GLY A 287 1.30 -6.83 30.38
C GLY A 287 1.54 -8.02 29.44
N GLN A 288 0.90 -8.11 28.28
CA GLN A 288 1.19 -9.16 27.30
C GLN A 288 2.21 -8.69 26.25
N PRO A 289 3.33 -9.42 26.05
CA PRO A 289 4.25 -9.12 24.97
C PRO A 289 3.58 -9.36 23.61
N LEU A 290 3.62 -8.36 22.75
CA LEU A 290 3.11 -8.48 21.39
C LEU A 290 4.17 -9.15 20.51
N GLU A 291 3.94 -10.42 20.19
CA GLU A 291 4.83 -11.20 19.33
C GLU A 291 4.10 -11.66 18.07
N LYS A 292 4.66 -11.32 16.90
CA LYS A 292 4.13 -11.70 15.57
C LYS A 292 3.83 -13.19 15.47
N LYS A 293 4.81 -14.04 15.86
CA LYS A 293 4.71 -15.50 15.74
C LYS A 293 3.56 -16.06 16.57
N THR A 294 3.40 -15.55 17.78
CA THR A 294 2.34 -15.96 18.70
C THR A 294 0.97 -15.55 18.15
N LEU A 295 0.82 -14.28 17.73
CA LEU A 295 -0.44 -13.79 17.17
C LEU A 295 -0.86 -14.58 15.92
N TYR A 296 0.11 -14.90 15.05
CA TYR A 296 -0.14 -15.71 13.85
C TYR A 296 -0.59 -17.13 14.21
N SER A 297 0.12 -17.82 15.09
CA SER A 297 -0.21 -19.19 15.47
C SER A 297 -1.56 -19.32 16.20
N GLN A 298 -1.94 -18.29 16.96
CA GLN A 298 -3.24 -18.22 17.60
C GLN A 298 -4.38 -18.06 16.58
N ALA A 299 -4.23 -17.17 15.60
CA ALA A 299 -5.23 -16.99 14.54
C ALA A 299 -5.37 -18.27 13.68
N ASP A 300 -4.26 -18.92 13.35
CA ASP A 300 -4.25 -20.19 12.59
C ASP A 300 -4.95 -21.30 13.38
N SER A 301 -4.66 -21.46 14.69
CA SER A 301 -5.34 -22.42 15.55
C SER A 301 -6.85 -22.18 15.65
N ALA A 302 -7.25 -20.90 15.72
CA ALA A 302 -8.67 -20.53 15.73
C ALA A 302 -9.35 -20.82 14.38
N LEU A 303 -8.66 -20.57 13.26
CA LEU A 303 -9.13 -20.90 11.90
C LEU A 303 -9.31 -22.43 11.75
N TYR A 304 -8.34 -23.20 12.21
CA TYR A 304 -8.42 -24.67 12.23
C TYR A 304 -9.63 -25.16 13.04
N LYS A 305 -9.88 -24.55 14.22
CA LYS A 305 -11.09 -24.84 15.03
C LYS A 305 -12.37 -24.54 14.26
N ALA A 306 -12.44 -23.40 13.54
CA ALA A 306 -13.59 -23.04 12.74
C ALA A 306 -13.86 -24.06 11.63
N LYS A 307 -12.82 -24.46 10.87
CA LYS A 307 -12.91 -25.49 9.81
C LYS A 307 -13.39 -26.84 10.35
N ASN A 308 -12.90 -27.28 11.50
CA ASN A 308 -13.24 -28.60 12.06
C ASN A 308 -14.59 -28.65 12.81
N SER A 309 -15.11 -27.50 13.24
CA SER A 309 -16.39 -27.43 13.95
C SER A 309 -17.59 -27.15 13.04
N GLY A 310 -17.46 -27.41 11.72
CA GLY A 310 -18.56 -27.33 10.73
C GLY A 310 -18.46 -26.18 9.76
N ARG A 311 -17.34 -25.42 9.71
CA ARG A 311 -17.10 -24.32 8.76
C ARG A 311 -18.10 -23.16 8.91
N ASN A 312 -18.04 -22.20 7.98
CA ASN A 312 -18.94 -21.03 7.92
C ASN A 312 -19.13 -20.35 9.29
N LYS A 313 -18.05 -20.06 9.96
CA LYS A 313 -18.07 -19.46 11.31
C LYS A 313 -16.78 -18.73 11.68
N VAL A 314 -16.91 -17.93 12.71
CA VAL A 314 -15.78 -17.24 13.35
C VAL A 314 -15.44 -17.95 14.64
N CYS A 315 -14.17 -18.30 14.82
CA CYS A 315 -13.60 -18.73 16.10
C CYS A 315 -12.57 -17.73 16.56
N CYS A 316 -12.63 -17.38 17.85
CA CYS A 316 -11.57 -16.59 18.48
C CYS A 316 -10.60 -17.54 19.18
N PHE A 317 -9.33 -17.13 19.25
CA PHE A 317 -8.39 -17.76 20.15
C PHE A 317 -8.70 -17.24 21.56
N GLU A 318 -9.22 -18.12 22.39
CA GLU A 318 -9.40 -17.90 23.82
C GLU A 318 -8.14 -18.46 24.46
N GLY A 319 -7.29 -17.60 25.05
CA GLY A 319 -6.13 -18.02 25.80
C GLY A 319 -6.54 -19.03 26.89
N ALA A 320 -5.73 -20.08 27.05
CA ALA A 320 -5.94 -21.05 28.09
C ALA A 320 -5.66 -20.46 29.49
#